data_53f44a188f054fc23117abd8e78bdb79
#
_entry.id   53f44a188f054fc23117abd8e78bdb79
#
_cell.length_a   1.000
_cell.length_b   1.000
_cell.length_c   1.000
_cell.angle_alpha   90.00
_cell.angle_beta   90.00
_cell.angle_gamma   90.00
#
_symmetry.space_group_name_H-M   'P 1'
#
loop_
_entity.id
_entity.type
_entity.pdbx_description
1 polymer ?
#
loop_
_entity_poly.entity_id
_entity_poly.type
_entity_poly.pdbx_seq_one_letter_code
_entity_poly.pdbx_strand_id
1 'polypeptide(L)'
;DVITRLGGADIGTAQDFKTALAQLDGSKTTVTIERGGKAKQLNITPAQDADGAWKLGLWLRDGVSGVGTLTFYDPETGVYGALGHSISDEATGEALPLGDGGIYKAQIVGIVPGEVGAPGQLDGKTDCTKFLGDIRINCGCGIFGKADFDGPTLETGEFETGKATIRCTLSGEETREYGIEIKKVYSSAEGT
;
A
#
# COMPACT_ATOMS: atom_id res chain seq x y z
N ASP A 1 -13.15 7.57 4.20
CA ASP A 1 -13.28 8.11 5.55
C ASP A 1 -12.31 7.36 6.50
N VAL A 2 -11.69 8.07 7.43
CA VAL A 2 -10.85 7.49 8.46
C VAL A 2 -11.56 7.61 9.80
N ILE A 3 -11.74 6.51 10.53
CA ILE A 3 -12.29 6.55 11.89
C ILE A 3 -11.19 6.97 12.85
N THR A 4 -11.42 8.04 13.58
CA THR A 4 -10.44 8.58 14.54
C THR A 4 -10.87 8.40 16.00
N ARG A 5 -12.19 8.22 16.28
CA ARG A 5 -12.69 7.94 17.64
C ARG A 5 -13.95 7.09 17.62
N LEU A 6 -14.12 6.26 18.65
CA LEU A 6 -15.33 5.47 18.90
C LEU A 6 -15.68 5.53 20.39
N GLY A 7 -16.88 6.02 20.72
CA GLY A 7 -17.35 6.08 22.12
C GLY A 7 -16.45 6.90 23.05
N GLY A 8 -15.68 7.86 22.51
CA GLY A 8 -14.70 8.64 23.28
C GLY A 8 -13.28 8.09 23.28
N ALA A 9 -13.06 6.82 22.90
CA ALA A 9 -11.73 6.24 22.73
C ALA A 9 -11.10 6.69 21.39
N ASP A 10 -9.81 7.03 21.41
CA ASP A 10 -9.07 7.33 20.19
C ASP A 10 -8.75 6.03 19.45
N ILE A 11 -8.84 6.08 18.12
CA ILE A 11 -8.65 4.93 17.22
C ILE A 11 -7.49 5.26 16.28
N GLY A 12 -6.39 4.55 16.44
CA GLY A 12 -5.22 4.60 15.54
C GLY A 12 -5.02 3.30 14.77
N THR A 13 -5.54 2.18 15.29
CA THR A 13 -5.38 0.84 14.71
C THR A 13 -6.70 0.07 14.70
N ALA A 14 -6.78 -1.00 13.90
CA ALA A 14 -7.93 -1.91 13.96
C ALA A 14 -8.07 -2.59 15.34
N GLN A 15 -6.97 -2.76 16.06
CA GLN A 15 -7.02 -3.33 17.40
C GLN A 15 -7.66 -2.36 18.40
N ASP A 16 -7.35 -1.07 18.32
CA ASP A 16 -8.02 -0.05 19.15
C ASP A 16 -9.52 -0.03 18.88
N PHE A 17 -9.89 -0.12 17.60
CA PHE A 17 -11.30 -0.19 17.21
C PHE A 17 -12.01 -1.42 17.80
N LYS A 18 -11.40 -2.62 17.70
CA LYS A 18 -11.95 -3.84 18.28
C LYS A 18 -12.11 -3.73 19.80
N THR A 19 -11.12 -3.14 20.47
CA THR A 19 -11.14 -2.94 21.92
C THR A 19 -12.25 -1.97 22.33
N ALA A 20 -12.38 -0.84 21.62
CA ALA A 20 -13.43 0.13 21.87
C ALA A 20 -14.83 -0.44 21.56
N LEU A 21 -14.96 -1.22 20.48
CA LEU A 21 -16.22 -1.87 20.10
C LEU A 21 -16.69 -2.88 21.17
N ALA A 22 -15.77 -3.63 21.76
CA ALA A 22 -16.08 -4.61 22.79
C ALA A 22 -16.57 -3.97 24.11
N GLN A 23 -16.30 -2.68 24.32
CA GLN A 23 -16.74 -1.92 25.49
C GLN A 23 -18.13 -1.28 25.33
N LEU A 24 -18.73 -1.39 24.15
CA LEU A 24 -20.07 -0.85 23.90
C LEU A 24 -21.13 -1.71 24.64
N ASP A 25 -22.19 -1.06 25.04
CA ASP A 25 -23.31 -1.66 25.80
C ASP A 25 -24.62 -1.72 24.97
N GLY A 26 -24.54 -1.43 23.69
CA GLY A 26 -25.70 -1.36 22.79
C GLY A 26 -26.41 -0.01 22.79
N SER A 27 -26.02 0.93 23.64
CA SER A 27 -26.55 2.28 23.60
C SER A 27 -26.02 3.05 22.39
N LYS A 28 -26.72 4.14 22.07
CA LYS A 28 -26.30 5.06 21.00
C LYS A 28 -24.93 5.65 21.32
N THR A 29 -23.97 5.45 20.45
CA THR A 29 -22.58 5.92 20.59
C THR A 29 -22.20 6.88 19.46
N THR A 30 -21.11 7.62 19.66
CA THR A 30 -20.59 8.56 18.68
C THR A 30 -19.32 7.97 18.02
N VAL A 31 -19.30 8.01 16.69
CA VAL A 31 -18.12 7.73 15.87
C VAL A 31 -17.64 9.06 15.30
N THR A 32 -16.37 9.38 15.50
CA THR A 32 -15.74 10.52 14.84
C THR A 32 -14.95 9.99 13.65
N ILE A 33 -15.21 10.57 12.50
CA ILE A 33 -14.50 10.26 11.25
C ILE A 33 -13.82 11.51 10.71
N GLU A 34 -12.76 11.32 9.96
CA GLU A 34 -12.18 12.33 9.10
C GLU A 34 -12.61 12.07 7.65
N ARG A 35 -13.15 13.09 7.01
CA ARG A 35 -13.60 13.08 5.60
C ARG A 35 -13.10 14.35 4.92
N GLY A 36 -12.21 14.19 3.92
CA GLY A 36 -11.62 15.33 3.22
C GLY A 36 -10.91 16.33 4.15
N GLY A 37 -10.14 15.83 5.14
CA GLY A 37 -9.41 16.63 6.11
C GLY A 37 -10.29 17.33 7.17
N LYS A 38 -11.60 16.97 7.26
CA LYS A 38 -12.53 17.56 8.23
C LYS A 38 -13.09 16.49 9.15
N ALA A 39 -13.01 16.74 10.46
CA ALA A 39 -13.63 15.88 11.45
C ALA A 39 -15.15 15.98 11.40
N LYS A 40 -15.84 14.85 11.42
CA LYS A 40 -17.30 14.74 11.45
C LYS A 40 -17.72 13.72 12.50
N GLN A 41 -18.71 14.06 13.31
CA GLN A 41 -19.29 13.16 14.29
C GLN A 41 -20.57 12.53 13.74
N LEU A 42 -20.68 11.24 13.88
CA LEU A 42 -21.82 10.42 13.49
C LEU A 42 -22.33 9.67 14.71
N ASN A 43 -23.64 9.65 14.88
CA ASN A 43 -24.26 8.83 15.92
C ASN A 43 -24.70 7.49 15.32
N ILE A 44 -24.33 6.42 15.96
CA ILE A 44 -24.65 5.05 15.54
C ILE A 44 -25.12 4.23 16.74
N THR A 45 -26.04 3.32 16.50
CA THR A 45 -26.46 2.34 17.51
C THR A 45 -25.88 0.99 17.12
N PRO A 46 -25.05 0.34 17.96
CA PRO A 46 -24.52 -0.97 17.65
C PRO A 46 -25.63 -2.02 17.68
N ALA A 47 -25.44 -3.09 16.89
CA ALA A 47 -26.29 -4.27 16.94
C ALA A 47 -25.46 -5.48 17.34
N GLN A 48 -26.07 -6.48 17.97
CA GLN A 48 -25.40 -7.75 18.25
C GLN A 48 -25.50 -8.69 17.07
N ASP A 49 -24.44 -9.41 16.80
CA ASP A 49 -24.46 -10.56 15.90
C ASP A 49 -25.03 -11.81 16.59
N ALA A 50 -25.05 -12.94 15.88
CA ALA A 50 -25.58 -14.20 16.39
C ALA A 50 -24.80 -14.75 17.60
N ASP A 51 -23.55 -14.34 17.77
CA ASP A 51 -22.66 -14.74 18.86
C ASP A 51 -22.71 -13.76 20.04
N GLY A 52 -23.55 -12.71 19.95
CA GLY A 52 -23.71 -11.68 20.97
C GLY A 52 -22.63 -10.59 20.94
N ALA A 53 -21.77 -10.56 19.94
CA ALA A 53 -20.74 -9.53 19.80
C ALA A 53 -21.32 -8.25 19.15
N TRP A 54 -20.93 -7.09 19.71
CA TRP A 54 -21.35 -5.80 19.16
C TRP A 54 -20.73 -5.53 17.79
N LYS A 55 -21.54 -5.05 16.86
CA LYS A 55 -21.16 -4.69 15.49
C LYS A 55 -21.75 -3.31 15.13
N LEU A 56 -21.03 -2.58 14.31
CA LEU A 56 -21.49 -1.31 13.76
C LEU A 56 -21.94 -1.41 12.29
N GLY A 57 -21.84 -2.60 11.68
CA GLY A 57 -22.18 -2.79 10.27
C GLY A 57 -21.24 -2.06 9.31
N LEU A 58 -20.00 -1.84 9.72
CA LEU A 58 -18.99 -1.17 8.93
C LEU A 58 -17.97 -2.17 8.39
N TRP A 59 -17.53 -1.92 7.17
CA TRP A 59 -16.34 -2.55 6.61
C TRP A 59 -15.14 -1.67 6.92
N LEU A 60 -14.19 -2.23 7.68
CA LEU A 60 -12.96 -1.52 8.05
C LEU A 60 -11.76 -2.15 7.37
N ARG A 61 -10.86 -1.30 6.94
CA ARG A 61 -9.51 -1.67 6.50
C ARG A 61 -8.52 -0.98 7.41
N ASP A 62 -7.53 -1.70 7.87
CA ASP A 62 -6.46 -1.19 8.76
C ASP A 62 -5.18 -0.89 7.99
N GLY A 63 -5.30 -0.60 6.76
CA GLY A 63 -4.20 -0.35 5.86
C GLY A 63 -4.28 -1.22 4.61
N VAL A 64 -3.44 -0.89 3.66
CA VAL A 64 -3.26 -1.63 2.41
C VAL A 64 -1.82 -2.08 2.35
N SER A 65 -1.61 -3.33 2.05
CA SER A 65 -0.28 -3.88 1.77
C SER A 65 -0.28 -4.55 0.41
N GLY A 66 0.85 -4.52 -0.25
CA GLY A 66 1.04 -5.15 -1.54
C GLY A 66 2.52 -5.33 -1.84
N VAL A 67 2.81 -6.05 -2.91
CA VAL A 67 4.17 -6.14 -3.45
C VAL A 67 4.35 -5.03 -4.46
N GLY A 68 5.48 -4.36 -4.38
CA GLY A 68 5.83 -3.29 -5.30
C GLY A 68 7.23 -3.46 -5.88
N THR A 69 7.49 -2.72 -6.94
CA THR A 69 8.81 -2.66 -7.56
C THR A 69 9.45 -1.33 -7.26
N LEU A 70 10.70 -1.37 -6.78
CA LEU A 70 11.52 -0.20 -6.62
C LEU A 70 11.94 0.31 -8.01
N THR A 71 11.66 1.57 -8.30
CA THR A 71 11.95 2.19 -9.60
C THR A 71 13.34 2.81 -9.60
N PHE A 72 13.66 3.57 -8.55
CA PHE A 72 14.99 4.14 -8.34
C PHE A 72 15.31 4.24 -6.84
N TYR A 73 16.59 4.32 -6.55
CA TYR A 73 17.13 4.55 -5.20
C TYR A 73 18.44 5.32 -5.30
N ASP A 74 18.51 6.40 -4.56
CA ASP A 74 19.71 7.22 -4.41
C ASP A 74 20.34 6.95 -3.04
N PRO A 75 21.48 6.25 -2.97
CA PRO A 75 22.11 5.90 -1.71
C PRO A 75 22.73 7.09 -0.97
N GLU A 76 23.01 8.23 -1.66
CA GLU A 76 23.57 9.41 -1.01
C GLU A 76 22.51 10.14 -0.18
N THR A 77 21.30 10.23 -0.68
CA THR A 77 20.19 10.95 -0.01
C THR A 77 19.21 10.03 0.69
N GLY A 78 19.25 8.71 0.38
CA GLY A 78 18.29 7.71 0.79
C GLY A 78 16.93 7.85 0.11
N VAL A 79 16.78 8.73 -0.87
CA VAL A 79 15.52 8.94 -1.57
C VAL A 79 15.24 7.77 -2.51
N TYR A 80 14.00 7.31 -2.50
CA TYR A 80 13.55 6.28 -3.43
C TYR A 80 12.21 6.65 -4.08
N GLY A 81 11.94 6.03 -5.23
CA GLY A 81 10.63 5.98 -5.86
C GLY A 81 10.28 4.55 -6.25
N ALA A 82 9.00 4.21 -6.14
CA ALA A 82 8.51 2.87 -6.43
C ALA A 82 7.11 2.90 -7.05
N LEU A 83 6.69 1.76 -7.60
CA LEU A 83 5.40 1.43 -8.20
C LEU A 83 5.18 2.05 -9.59
N GLY A 84 5.34 3.34 -9.80
CA GLY A 84 4.93 4.04 -11.02
C GLY A 84 3.43 4.36 -11.10
N HIS A 85 2.69 4.11 -10.02
CA HIS A 85 1.27 4.46 -9.83
C HIS A 85 0.97 4.61 -8.35
N SER A 86 -0.14 5.25 -8.01
CA SER A 86 -0.56 5.38 -6.60
C SER A 86 -0.95 4.05 -5.98
N ILE A 87 -0.81 3.96 -4.66
CA ILE A 87 -1.56 2.99 -3.86
C ILE A 87 -2.99 3.50 -3.78
N SER A 88 -3.93 2.74 -4.33
CA SER A 88 -5.33 3.14 -4.49
C SER A 88 -6.27 2.16 -3.81
N ASP A 89 -7.46 2.63 -3.46
CA ASP A 89 -8.54 1.77 -3.00
C ASP A 89 -9.09 0.95 -4.16
N GLU A 90 -9.12 -0.37 -4.01
CA GLU A 90 -9.55 -1.30 -5.06
C GLU A 90 -11.01 -1.09 -5.49
N ALA A 91 -11.86 -0.65 -4.58
CA ALA A 91 -13.30 -0.49 -4.85
C ALA A 91 -13.61 0.84 -5.54
N THR A 92 -12.86 1.89 -5.25
CA THR A 92 -13.10 3.24 -5.78
C THR A 92 -12.10 3.68 -6.84
N GLY A 93 -10.92 3.06 -6.90
CA GLY A 93 -9.81 3.48 -7.75
C GLY A 93 -9.13 4.78 -7.29
N GLU A 94 -9.61 5.39 -6.21
CA GLU A 94 -9.04 6.64 -5.70
C GLU A 94 -7.73 6.38 -4.94
N ALA A 95 -6.75 7.28 -5.10
CA ALA A 95 -5.51 7.21 -4.34
C ALA A 95 -5.81 7.28 -2.84
N LEU A 96 -5.23 6.36 -2.07
CA LEU A 96 -5.39 6.34 -0.63
C LEU A 96 -4.67 7.54 -0.01
N PRO A 97 -5.33 8.27 0.91
CA PRO A 97 -4.64 9.27 1.71
C PRO A 97 -3.55 8.60 2.54
N LEU A 98 -2.36 9.19 2.50
CA LEU A 98 -1.23 8.69 3.26
C LEU A 98 -1.38 9.11 4.73
N GLY A 99 -1.48 8.12 5.60
CA GLY A 99 -1.30 8.29 7.04
C GLY A 99 0.15 7.94 7.41
N ASP A 100 0.35 6.73 7.91
CA ASP A 100 1.67 6.11 8.05
C ASP A 100 1.86 5.07 6.96
N GLY A 101 3.00 5.11 6.29
CA GLY A 101 3.37 4.14 5.26
C GLY A 101 4.82 3.72 5.37
N GLY A 102 5.08 2.43 5.13
CA GLY A 102 6.44 1.90 5.15
C GLY A 102 6.68 0.89 4.05
N ILE A 103 7.92 0.81 3.60
CA ILE A 103 8.41 -0.26 2.75
C ILE A 103 9.17 -1.29 3.59
N TYR A 104 8.97 -2.55 3.24
CA TYR A 104 9.51 -3.69 3.96
C TYR A 104 10.09 -4.69 2.98
N LYS A 105 11.02 -5.52 3.45
CA LYS A 105 11.50 -6.63 2.64
C LYS A 105 10.35 -7.61 2.38
N ALA A 106 10.18 -8.00 1.13
CA ALA A 106 9.16 -8.96 0.72
C ALA A 106 9.80 -10.24 0.16
N GLN A 107 9.12 -11.36 0.38
CA GLN A 107 9.45 -12.64 -0.21
C GLN A 107 8.36 -13.01 -1.20
N ILE A 108 8.73 -13.34 -2.43
CA ILE A 108 7.78 -13.79 -3.44
C ILE A 108 7.42 -15.26 -3.17
N VAL A 109 6.14 -15.52 -2.94
CA VAL A 109 5.61 -16.85 -2.60
C VAL A 109 4.77 -17.44 -3.72
N GLY A 110 4.37 -16.64 -4.71
CA GLY A 110 3.58 -17.09 -5.84
C GLY A 110 3.63 -16.13 -7.03
N ILE A 111 3.20 -16.63 -8.16
CA ILE A 111 3.04 -15.87 -9.41
C ILE A 111 1.66 -16.20 -9.97
N VAL A 112 0.87 -15.17 -10.24
CA VAL A 112 -0.35 -15.29 -11.04
C VAL A 112 0.01 -14.88 -12.47
N PRO A 113 0.00 -15.83 -13.44
CA PRO A 113 0.31 -15.49 -14.82
C PRO A 113 -0.70 -14.49 -15.39
N GLY A 114 -0.22 -13.56 -16.22
CA GLY A 114 -1.11 -12.64 -16.93
C GLY A 114 -1.86 -13.32 -18.07
N GLU A 115 -3.07 -12.86 -18.30
CA GLU A 115 -3.91 -13.24 -19.44
C GLU A 115 -4.26 -12.01 -20.27
N VAL A 116 -4.86 -12.23 -21.47
CA VAL A 116 -5.29 -11.11 -22.32
C VAL A 116 -6.34 -10.27 -21.59
N GLY A 117 -6.01 -9.01 -21.31
CA GLY A 117 -6.88 -8.09 -20.56
C GLY A 117 -6.77 -8.15 -19.04
N ALA A 118 -5.96 -9.08 -18.49
CA ALA A 118 -5.67 -9.17 -17.07
C ALA A 118 -4.15 -9.29 -16.87
N PRO A 119 -3.48 -8.26 -16.33
CA PRO A 119 -2.05 -8.33 -16.05
C PRO A 119 -1.74 -9.37 -14.97
N GLY A 120 -0.60 -10.05 -15.13
CA GLY A 120 -0.09 -10.94 -14.09
C GLY A 120 0.33 -10.17 -12.84
N GLN A 121 0.39 -10.87 -11.72
CA GLN A 121 0.84 -10.30 -10.46
C GLN A 121 1.76 -11.26 -9.70
N LEU A 122 2.58 -10.69 -8.83
CA LEU A 122 3.40 -11.44 -7.88
C LEU A 122 2.69 -11.48 -6.53
N ASP A 123 2.58 -12.66 -5.96
CA ASP A 123 2.14 -12.81 -4.58
C ASP A 123 3.36 -12.73 -3.66
N GLY A 124 3.31 -11.84 -2.69
CA GLY A 124 4.39 -11.62 -1.75
C GLY A 124 3.96 -11.72 -0.31
N LYS A 125 4.87 -12.19 0.52
CA LYS A 125 4.77 -12.15 1.97
C LYS A 125 5.72 -11.08 2.50
N THR A 126 5.17 -10.12 3.23
CA THR A 126 5.93 -9.05 3.86
C THR A 126 6.54 -9.52 5.17
N ASP A 127 7.82 -9.27 5.35
CA ASP A 127 8.48 -9.41 6.65
C ASP A 127 8.44 -8.06 7.38
N CYS A 128 7.40 -7.86 8.17
CA CYS A 128 7.20 -6.61 8.92
C CYS A 128 8.31 -6.32 9.96
N THR A 129 9.23 -7.25 10.20
CA THR A 129 10.39 -7.03 11.07
C THR A 129 11.55 -6.35 10.33
N LYS A 130 11.53 -6.38 9.00
CA LYS A 130 12.57 -5.82 8.12
C LYS A 130 12.07 -4.54 7.45
N PHE A 131 11.92 -3.51 8.26
CA PHE A 131 11.60 -2.17 7.77
C PHE A 131 12.79 -1.61 6.97
N LEU A 132 12.50 -1.10 5.77
CA LEU A 132 13.49 -0.53 4.85
C LEU A 132 13.40 0.99 4.76
N GLY A 133 12.22 1.56 4.94
CA GLY A 133 12.04 3.00 4.85
C GLY A 133 10.58 3.45 4.93
N ASP A 134 10.41 4.76 5.06
CA ASP A 134 9.10 5.41 5.14
C ASP A 134 8.55 5.74 3.74
N ILE A 135 7.22 5.82 3.63
CA ILE A 135 6.52 6.39 2.48
C ILE A 135 6.08 7.79 2.88
N ARG A 136 6.48 8.82 2.12
CA ARG A 136 6.14 10.22 2.38
C ARG A 136 5.14 10.78 1.40
N ILE A 137 5.10 10.24 0.19
CA ILE A 137 4.21 10.70 -0.88
C ILE A 137 3.56 9.47 -1.51
N ASN A 138 2.25 9.53 -1.70
CA ASN A 138 1.47 8.62 -2.53
C ASN A 138 0.73 9.46 -3.59
N CYS A 139 1.11 9.34 -4.84
CA CYS A 139 0.54 10.14 -5.93
C CYS A 139 0.41 9.32 -7.22
N GLY A 140 -0.19 9.88 -8.25
CA GLY A 140 -0.40 9.21 -9.53
C GLY A 140 0.88 8.71 -10.21
N CYS A 141 2.05 9.27 -9.87
CA CYS A 141 3.35 8.86 -10.41
C CYS A 141 4.02 7.73 -9.60
N GLY A 142 3.48 7.37 -8.43
CA GLY A 142 4.07 6.36 -7.56
C GLY A 142 4.09 6.74 -6.10
N ILE A 143 4.87 5.97 -5.34
CA ILE A 143 5.21 6.27 -3.97
C ILE A 143 6.66 6.74 -3.86
N PHE A 144 6.92 7.68 -2.97
CA PHE A 144 8.25 8.23 -2.73
C PHE A 144 8.48 8.35 -1.23
N GLY A 145 9.75 8.22 -0.83
CA GLY A 145 10.12 8.31 0.58
C GLY A 145 11.61 8.25 0.80
N LYS A 146 12.00 7.90 2.01
CA LYS A 146 13.40 7.64 2.37
C LYS A 146 13.56 6.22 2.86
N ALA A 147 14.63 5.60 2.42
CA ALA A 147 15.00 4.24 2.78
C ALA A 147 16.49 4.17 3.11
N ASP A 148 16.84 3.18 3.91
CA ASP A 148 18.22 2.82 4.21
C ASP A 148 18.35 1.31 4.04
N PHE A 149 18.93 0.90 2.92
CA PHE A 149 19.20 -0.51 2.66
C PHE A 149 20.45 -0.69 1.80
N ASP A 150 21.17 -1.76 2.05
CA ASP A 150 22.28 -2.18 1.21
C ASP A 150 21.75 -2.73 -0.12
N GLY A 151 21.93 -1.97 -1.18
CA GLY A 151 21.54 -2.38 -2.51
C GLY A 151 22.34 -1.65 -3.58
N PRO A 152 22.30 -2.13 -4.82
CA PRO A 152 22.93 -1.42 -5.91
C PRO A 152 22.20 -0.07 -6.12
N THR A 153 22.96 0.94 -6.49
CA THR A 153 22.40 2.20 -7.01
C THR A 153 21.50 1.89 -8.19
N LEU A 154 20.28 2.39 -8.16
CA LEU A 154 19.34 2.30 -9.26
C LEU A 154 19.20 3.69 -9.87
N GLU A 155 19.71 3.85 -11.06
CA GLU A 155 19.68 5.11 -11.81
C GLU A 155 18.57 5.08 -12.85
N THR A 156 18.00 6.24 -13.13
CA THR A 156 17.11 6.43 -14.28
C THR A 156 17.95 6.74 -15.51
N GLY A 157 17.58 6.16 -16.64
CA GLY A 157 18.29 6.35 -17.90
C GLY A 157 17.33 6.43 -19.08
N GLU A 158 17.88 6.70 -20.25
CA GLU A 158 17.12 6.62 -21.50
C GLU A 158 17.01 5.15 -21.93
N PHE A 159 15.85 4.79 -22.46
CA PHE A 159 15.59 3.45 -22.96
C PHE A 159 15.70 3.43 -24.49
N GLU A 160 16.45 2.47 -24.99
CA GLU A 160 16.56 2.19 -26.42
C GLU A 160 15.96 0.83 -26.78
N THR A 161 15.58 0.65 -28.04
CA THR A 161 15.18 -0.67 -28.53
C THR A 161 16.39 -1.60 -28.66
N GLY A 162 16.21 -2.88 -28.35
CA GLY A 162 17.28 -3.87 -28.45
C GLY A 162 17.32 -4.83 -27.27
N LYS A 163 18.45 -5.54 -27.18
CA LYS A 163 18.68 -6.49 -26.08
C LYS A 163 18.92 -5.75 -24.78
N ALA A 164 18.26 -6.21 -23.72
CA ALA A 164 18.40 -5.70 -22.37
C ALA A 164 18.32 -6.83 -21.36
N THR A 165 18.58 -6.50 -20.10
CA THR A 165 18.45 -7.43 -18.97
C THR A 165 17.55 -6.80 -17.94
N ILE A 166 16.62 -7.57 -17.40
CA ILE A 166 15.84 -7.18 -16.23
C ILE A 166 16.28 -7.99 -15.01
N ARG A 167 16.27 -7.35 -13.86
CA ARG A 167 16.47 -8.01 -12.57
C ARG A 167 15.12 -8.09 -11.87
N CYS A 168 14.71 -9.28 -11.49
CA CYS A 168 13.49 -9.45 -10.69
C CYS A 168 13.59 -10.68 -9.79
N THR A 169 12.79 -10.65 -8.73
CA THR A 169 12.61 -11.77 -7.82
C THR A 169 11.29 -12.45 -8.18
N LEU A 170 11.35 -13.65 -8.69
CA LEU A 170 10.17 -14.45 -9.05
C LEU A 170 9.87 -15.55 -8.02
N SER A 171 10.80 -15.84 -7.12
CA SER A 171 10.61 -16.83 -6.06
C SER A 171 11.56 -16.54 -4.89
N GLY A 172 11.06 -16.63 -3.68
CA GLY A 172 11.84 -16.39 -2.46
C GLY A 172 12.36 -14.96 -2.36
N GLU A 173 13.64 -14.83 -2.02
CA GLU A 173 14.35 -13.55 -1.86
C GLU A 173 15.46 -13.37 -2.91
N GLU A 174 15.65 -14.35 -3.80
CA GLU A 174 16.75 -14.35 -4.77
C GLU A 174 16.38 -13.53 -6.01
N THR A 175 17.11 -12.45 -6.23
CA THR A 175 17.01 -11.65 -7.45
C THR A 175 17.85 -12.28 -8.55
N ARG A 176 17.24 -12.52 -9.70
CA ARG A 176 17.89 -13.08 -10.90
C ARG A 176 17.82 -12.14 -12.07
N GLU A 177 18.73 -12.32 -13.01
CA GLU A 177 18.76 -11.58 -14.27
C GLU A 177 18.10 -12.39 -15.39
N TYR A 178 17.26 -11.71 -16.17
CA TYR A 178 16.57 -12.29 -17.31
C TYR A 178 16.83 -11.44 -18.56
N GLY A 179 17.31 -12.10 -19.61
CA GLY A 179 17.48 -11.44 -20.91
C GLY A 179 16.12 -11.12 -21.55
N ILE A 180 15.96 -9.90 -22.00
CA ILE A 180 14.78 -9.44 -22.71
C ILE A 180 15.14 -8.71 -24.01
N GLU A 181 14.17 -8.42 -24.83
CA GLU A 181 14.30 -7.55 -26.00
C GLU A 181 13.28 -6.43 -25.92
N ILE A 182 13.75 -5.18 -25.85
CA ILE A 182 12.90 -3.99 -25.93
C ILE A 182 12.53 -3.78 -27.38
N LYS A 183 11.29 -4.04 -27.75
CA LYS A 183 10.82 -3.94 -29.13
C LYS A 183 10.36 -2.54 -29.50
N LYS A 184 9.88 -1.77 -28.53
CA LYS A 184 9.37 -0.42 -28.77
C LYS A 184 9.47 0.42 -27.52
N VAL A 185 9.90 1.66 -27.68
CA VAL A 185 9.87 2.70 -26.64
C VAL A 185 8.83 3.74 -27.06
N TYR A 186 7.97 4.10 -26.14
CA TYR A 186 6.98 5.16 -26.34
C TYR A 186 7.46 6.39 -25.57
N SER A 187 7.61 7.51 -26.26
CA SER A 187 7.79 8.79 -25.59
C SER A 187 6.41 9.30 -25.19
N SER A 188 6.09 9.34 -23.91
CA SER A 188 4.93 10.10 -23.46
C SER A 188 5.34 11.57 -23.39
N ALA A 189 4.83 12.38 -24.28
CA ALA A 189 5.00 13.83 -24.24
C ALA A 189 4.10 14.48 -23.16
N GLU A 190 3.27 13.71 -22.48
CA GLU A 190 2.38 14.16 -21.41
C GLU A 190 2.46 13.13 -20.28
N GLY A 191 2.97 13.57 -19.12
CA GLY A 191 2.83 12.81 -17.89
C GLY A 191 1.35 12.70 -17.56
N THR A 192 0.83 11.49 -17.61
CA THR A 192 -0.48 11.15 -17.07
C THR A 192 -0.37 10.93 -15.59
#